data_1d2a114409f8b464517a344ce8a700ab
#
_entry.id   1d2a114409f8b464517a344ce8a700ab
#
_cell.length_a   1.000
_cell.length_b   1.000
_cell.length_c   1.000
_cell.angle_alpha   90.00
_cell.angle_beta   90.00
_cell.angle_gamma   90.00
#
_symmetry.space_group_name_H-M   'P 1'
#
loop_
_entity.id
_entity.type
_entity.pdbx_description
1 polymer ?
#
loop_
_entity_poly.entity_id
_entity_poly.type
_entity_poly.pdbx_seq_one_letter_code
_entity_poly.pdbx_strand_id
1 'polypeptide(L)'
;MTLVIRLLLASRTRTSRLSATRFPSSLHLHITSRTMGTRDVTHVSDITKRVQTAADGSFLRPASQFRDSIEKGGKFEPEKGRYHLYVSYACPWATRALIMRKLKGLEDFIDVSVVSPHMAAHGWPFANVDAFPGADADPLYGAEHIKDLYLRAAPNYEGRFSVPVLWDKKTHTVVNNESAEIIRMFNSAFNHLLPADKAKLDYYPEHLRKEIDEVNDWVYDTVNNGVYKTGFATTQSAYEKALNPLFESLDRLEKMLRGKEYLIGDRLTEADIRLFVTIIRFDPVYVGHFKCNIRTIRDGYPAIHLWLRKLYWKIPAFKDTCNFEHIKTHYYWSHTTINPHRIVPVGPIPNILPFDD
;
A
#
# COMPACT_ATOMS: atom_id res chain seq x y z
N MET A 1 -56.72 12.14 -20.30
CA MET A 1 -56.93 11.17 -21.39
C MET A 1 -56.23 9.88 -21.00
N THR A 2 -57.03 8.92 -20.65
CA THR A 2 -56.71 7.59 -20.11
C THR A 2 -56.48 6.63 -21.24
N LEU A 3 -55.42 5.83 -21.25
CA LEU A 3 -55.39 4.64 -22.10
C LEU A 3 -54.86 3.44 -21.30
N VAL A 4 -55.81 2.52 -21.08
CA VAL A 4 -55.65 1.19 -20.50
C VAL A 4 -55.37 0.21 -21.63
N ILE A 5 -54.37 -0.67 -21.55
CA ILE A 5 -54.29 -1.86 -22.36
C ILE A 5 -54.12 -3.09 -21.48
N ARG A 6 -55.01 -4.05 -21.73
CA ARG A 6 -55.26 -5.30 -21.03
C ARG A 6 -54.28 -6.43 -21.40
N LEU A 7 -54.06 -7.31 -20.42
CA LEU A 7 -53.48 -8.64 -20.48
C LEU A 7 -54.18 -9.56 -21.51
N LEU A 8 -53.42 -10.49 -22.08
CA LEU A 8 -53.92 -11.80 -22.50
C LEU A 8 -52.94 -12.90 -22.09
N LEU A 9 -53.40 -13.76 -21.20
CA LEU A 9 -52.83 -15.06 -20.81
C LEU A 9 -53.12 -16.10 -21.92
N ALA A 10 -52.15 -16.94 -22.25
CA ALA A 10 -52.40 -18.21 -22.89
C ALA A 10 -51.50 -19.30 -22.29
N SER A 11 -52.13 -20.16 -21.52
CA SER A 11 -51.60 -21.42 -21.00
C SER A 11 -51.55 -22.48 -22.14
N ARG A 12 -50.44 -23.21 -22.24
CA ARG A 12 -50.44 -24.56 -22.83
C ARG A 12 -49.47 -25.47 -22.07
N THR A 13 -50.05 -26.35 -21.30
CA THR A 13 -49.47 -27.58 -20.76
C THR A 13 -49.16 -28.58 -21.85
N ARG A 14 -47.97 -29.14 -21.91
CA ARG A 14 -47.68 -30.38 -22.61
C ARG A 14 -46.84 -31.28 -21.71
N THR A 15 -47.49 -32.31 -21.22
CA THR A 15 -46.87 -33.48 -20.60
C THR A 15 -46.25 -34.38 -21.66
N SER A 16 -44.99 -34.72 -21.54
CA SER A 16 -44.38 -35.85 -22.26
C SER A 16 -43.66 -36.74 -21.27
N ARG A 17 -44.16 -37.98 -21.19
CA ARG A 17 -43.55 -39.11 -20.50
C ARG A 17 -42.28 -39.50 -21.24
N LEU A 18 -41.18 -39.69 -20.54
CA LEU A 18 -39.99 -40.37 -21.04
C LEU A 18 -39.70 -41.59 -20.18
N SER A 19 -39.54 -42.69 -20.86
CA SER A 19 -39.32 -44.04 -20.40
C SER A 19 -37.95 -44.23 -19.76
N ALA A 20 -37.93 -45.05 -18.73
CA ALA A 20 -36.71 -45.52 -18.05
C ALA A 20 -36.00 -46.57 -18.94
N THR A 21 -34.77 -46.30 -19.32
CA THR A 21 -33.83 -47.31 -19.82
C THR A 21 -32.82 -47.63 -18.73
N ARG A 22 -32.78 -48.91 -18.36
CA ARG A 22 -31.81 -49.52 -17.42
C ARG A 22 -30.41 -49.55 -18.05
N PHE A 23 -29.39 -49.13 -17.31
CA PHE A 23 -27.99 -49.41 -17.61
C PHE A 23 -27.43 -50.49 -16.67
N PRO A 24 -26.54 -51.36 -17.17
CA PRO A 24 -26.04 -52.50 -16.43
C PRO A 24 -24.89 -52.09 -15.46
N SER A 25 -24.83 -52.85 -14.37
CA SER A 25 -23.93 -52.78 -13.27
C SER A 25 -22.49 -53.19 -13.60
N SER A 26 -21.55 -52.57 -12.88
CA SER A 26 -20.22 -53.05 -12.46
C SER A 26 -19.07 -53.01 -13.43
N LEU A 27 -18.21 -51.96 -13.26
CA LEU A 27 -16.76 -52.07 -13.42
C LEU A 27 -16.09 -51.54 -12.13
N HIS A 28 -15.47 -52.44 -11.38
CA HIS A 28 -14.68 -52.10 -10.23
C HIS A 28 -13.30 -51.63 -10.73
N LEU A 29 -13.04 -50.30 -10.70
CA LEU A 29 -11.70 -49.78 -10.84
C LEU A 29 -11.08 -49.68 -9.43
N HIS A 30 -10.08 -50.52 -9.17
CA HIS A 30 -9.21 -50.37 -8.02
C HIS A 30 -8.32 -49.11 -8.25
N ILE A 31 -8.70 -47.97 -7.67
CA ILE A 31 -7.82 -46.82 -7.53
C ILE A 31 -7.05 -46.99 -6.22
N THR A 32 -5.78 -47.40 -6.33
CA THR A 32 -4.84 -47.32 -5.20
C THR A 32 -4.58 -45.86 -4.88
N SER A 33 -5.24 -45.34 -3.85
CA SER A 33 -4.94 -44.02 -3.31
C SER A 33 -3.56 -44.08 -2.61
N ARG A 34 -2.54 -43.56 -3.27
CA ARG A 34 -1.34 -43.11 -2.55
C ARG A 34 -1.74 -41.94 -1.67
N THR A 35 -1.89 -42.16 -0.39
CA THR A 35 -1.96 -41.12 0.64
C THR A 35 -0.66 -40.33 0.58
N MET A 36 -0.68 -39.17 -0.13
CA MET A 36 0.28 -38.11 0.14
C MET A 36 0.02 -37.65 1.58
N GLY A 37 1.04 -37.84 2.43
CA GLY A 37 0.99 -37.36 3.81
C GLY A 37 0.61 -35.89 3.83
N THR A 38 -0.51 -35.61 4.44
CA THR A 38 -0.89 -34.25 4.85
C THR A 38 0.20 -33.76 5.77
N ARG A 39 1.10 -32.88 5.23
CA ARG A 39 1.91 -32.05 6.13
C ARG A 39 0.91 -31.23 6.92
N ASP A 40 0.88 -31.44 8.20
CA ASP A 40 0.18 -30.61 9.17
C ASP A 40 0.58 -29.17 8.93
N VAL A 41 -0.30 -28.38 8.30
CA VAL A 41 -0.14 -26.94 8.16
C VAL A 41 -0.55 -26.35 9.50
N THR A 42 0.36 -26.47 10.47
CA THR A 42 0.22 -25.88 11.78
C THR A 42 0.09 -24.36 11.63
N HIS A 43 -1.09 -23.86 12.00
CA HIS A 43 -1.40 -22.50 12.42
C HIS A 43 -0.71 -21.34 11.67
N VAL A 44 -1.15 -21.06 10.46
CA VAL A 44 -0.95 -19.72 9.89
C VAL A 44 -1.89 -18.79 10.64
N SER A 45 -1.40 -18.17 11.71
CA SER A 45 -2.14 -17.15 12.43
C SER A 45 -2.51 -16.04 11.45
N ASP A 46 -3.79 -15.72 11.38
CA ASP A 46 -4.36 -14.65 10.57
C ASP A 46 -3.56 -13.34 10.76
N ILE A 47 -2.77 -12.92 9.74
CA ILE A 47 -1.90 -11.74 9.84
C ILE A 47 -2.70 -10.43 9.90
N THR A 48 -3.97 -10.43 9.53
CA THR A 48 -4.84 -9.26 9.71
C THR A 48 -5.15 -9.00 11.19
N LYS A 49 -5.05 -10.04 12.04
CA LYS A 49 -5.21 -9.96 13.50
C LYS A 49 -3.90 -9.61 14.22
N ARG A 50 -2.77 -9.52 13.51
CA ARG A 50 -1.45 -9.18 14.09
C ARG A 50 -1.21 -7.67 14.23
N VAL A 51 -2.24 -6.87 14.44
CA VAL A 51 -2.05 -5.52 14.95
C VAL A 51 -1.56 -5.67 16.39
N GLN A 52 -0.28 -5.38 16.62
CA GLN A 52 0.28 -5.45 17.97
C GLN A 52 -0.13 -4.20 18.73
N THR A 53 -0.71 -4.39 19.90
CA THR A 53 -1.03 -3.32 20.85
C THR A 53 -0.33 -3.57 22.16
N ALA A 54 0.11 -2.50 22.82
CA ALA A 54 0.61 -2.54 24.20
C ALA A 54 -0.55 -2.78 25.19
N ALA A 55 -0.21 -3.03 26.44
CA ALA A 55 -1.20 -3.28 27.50
C ALA A 55 -2.15 -2.07 27.72
N ASP A 56 -1.71 -0.86 27.44
CA ASP A 56 -2.52 0.37 27.51
C ASP A 56 -3.43 0.55 26.28
N GLY A 57 -3.37 -0.32 25.29
CA GLY A 57 -4.13 -0.26 24.02
C GLY A 57 -3.46 0.55 22.93
N SER A 58 -2.21 1.01 23.12
CA SER A 58 -1.45 1.75 22.11
C SER A 58 -0.93 0.84 21.00
N PHE A 59 -0.97 1.31 19.75
CA PHE A 59 -0.43 0.59 18.59
C PHE A 59 1.10 0.47 18.64
N LEU A 60 1.62 -0.72 18.37
CA LEU A 60 3.04 -1.00 18.24
C LEU A 60 3.41 -1.31 16.78
N ARG A 61 4.47 -0.67 16.29
CA ARG A 61 5.02 -0.93 14.95
C ARG A 61 6.41 -1.58 15.08
N PRO A 62 6.54 -2.90 14.80
CA PRO A 62 7.85 -3.54 14.74
C PRO A 62 8.72 -2.96 13.61
N ALA A 63 10.04 -2.92 13.84
CA ALA A 63 11.01 -2.48 12.85
C ALA A 63 11.11 -3.44 11.66
N SER A 64 11.52 -2.91 10.51
CA SER A 64 11.89 -3.67 9.32
C SER A 64 13.18 -4.44 9.58
N GLN A 65 13.31 -5.68 9.07
CA GLN A 65 14.44 -6.56 9.37
C GLN A 65 15.45 -6.68 8.22
N PHE A 66 15.01 -6.48 6.96
CA PHE A 66 15.92 -6.47 5.81
C PHE A 66 16.36 -5.03 5.58
N ARG A 67 17.66 -4.74 5.83
CA ARG A 67 18.22 -3.39 5.87
C ARG A 67 19.54 -3.26 5.11
N ASP A 68 19.80 -4.14 4.13
CA ASP A 68 20.95 -4.04 3.23
C ASP A 68 20.78 -2.85 2.26
N SER A 69 21.90 -2.37 1.69
CA SER A 69 21.92 -1.22 0.79
C SER A 69 22.42 -1.57 -0.59
N ILE A 70 21.85 -0.91 -1.61
CA ILE A 70 22.43 -0.87 -2.96
C ILE A 70 23.51 0.20 -2.97
N GLU A 71 24.76 -0.20 -3.22
CA GLU A 71 25.89 0.71 -3.28
C GLU A 71 27.01 0.17 -4.19
N LYS A 72 27.76 1.07 -4.81
CA LYS A 72 28.89 0.70 -5.68
C LYS A 72 30.01 0.08 -4.84
N GLY A 73 30.50 -1.09 -5.26
CA GLY A 73 31.49 -1.86 -4.54
C GLY A 73 30.93 -2.69 -3.38
N GLY A 74 29.61 -2.63 -3.14
CA GLY A 74 28.94 -3.39 -2.09
C GLY A 74 28.41 -4.75 -2.57
N LYS A 75 27.73 -5.44 -1.66
CA LYS A 75 27.07 -6.73 -1.93
C LYS A 75 26.00 -6.63 -3.04
N PHE A 76 25.28 -5.53 -3.04
CA PHE A 76 24.23 -5.24 -4.00
C PHE A 76 24.64 -4.05 -4.88
N GLU A 77 25.27 -4.34 -5.99
CA GLU A 77 25.73 -3.34 -6.96
C GLU A 77 24.55 -2.70 -7.69
N PRO A 78 24.59 -1.37 -7.95
CA PRO A 78 23.61 -0.72 -8.81
C PRO A 78 23.75 -1.23 -10.24
N GLU A 79 22.70 -1.88 -10.74
CA GLU A 79 22.70 -2.52 -12.05
C GLU A 79 21.32 -2.44 -12.68
N LYS A 80 21.25 -2.04 -13.98
CA LYS A 80 20.00 -1.95 -14.71
C LYS A 80 19.34 -3.34 -14.84
N GLY A 81 18.06 -3.42 -14.49
CA GLY A 81 17.27 -4.65 -14.61
C GLY A 81 17.55 -5.72 -13.55
N ARG A 82 18.46 -5.48 -12.58
CA ARG A 82 18.79 -6.45 -11.52
C ARG A 82 17.70 -6.52 -10.44
N TYR A 83 17.10 -5.40 -10.11
CA TYR A 83 16.18 -5.30 -8.97
C TYR A 83 14.72 -5.33 -9.40
N HIS A 84 13.87 -5.82 -8.48
CA HIS A 84 12.43 -5.80 -8.61
C HIS A 84 11.80 -5.21 -7.35
N LEU A 85 10.84 -4.31 -7.50
CA LEU A 85 10.15 -3.65 -6.39
C LEU A 85 8.72 -4.19 -6.28
N TYR A 86 8.42 -4.90 -5.20
CA TYR A 86 7.05 -5.34 -4.90
C TYR A 86 6.35 -4.33 -4.02
N VAL A 87 5.16 -3.91 -4.42
CA VAL A 87 4.41 -2.81 -3.79
C VAL A 87 2.92 -3.10 -3.69
N SER A 88 2.23 -2.31 -2.88
CA SER A 88 0.78 -2.10 -2.96
C SER A 88 0.51 -0.61 -3.17
N TYR A 89 -0.35 -0.26 -4.10
CA TYR A 89 -0.81 1.14 -4.24
C TYR A 89 -1.54 1.65 -2.99
N ALA A 90 -2.10 0.76 -2.19
CA ALA A 90 -2.73 1.14 -0.93
C ALA A 90 -1.71 1.55 0.15
N CYS A 91 -0.50 0.97 0.14
CA CYS A 91 0.48 1.16 1.19
C CYS A 91 1.22 2.50 1.04
N PRO A 92 1.14 3.43 2.02
CA PRO A 92 1.82 4.71 1.95
C PRO A 92 3.36 4.55 1.93
N TRP A 93 3.88 3.55 2.62
CA TRP A 93 5.31 3.28 2.65
C TRP A 93 5.83 2.85 1.27
N ALA A 94 5.09 1.99 0.56
CA ALA A 94 5.43 1.56 -0.80
C ALA A 94 5.29 2.70 -1.82
N THR A 95 4.31 3.58 -1.64
CA THR A 95 4.11 4.75 -2.54
C THR A 95 5.32 5.69 -2.49
N ARG A 96 6.03 5.83 -1.36
CA ARG A 96 7.30 6.58 -1.31
C ARG A 96 8.31 6.09 -2.33
N ALA A 97 8.53 4.76 -2.37
CA ALA A 97 9.47 4.13 -3.29
C ALA A 97 9.03 4.29 -4.76
N LEU A 98 7.72 4.18 -5.04
CA LEU A 98 7.17 4.41 -6.38
C LEU A 98 7.39 5.84 -6.85
N ILE A 99 7.11 6.84 -6.00
CA ILE A 99 7.33 8.26 -6.31
C ILE A 99 8.82 8.50 -6.62
N MET A 100 9.72 8.06 -5.74
CA MET A 100 11.16 8.27 -5.93
C MET A 100 11.68 7.57 -7.19
N ARG A 101 11.24 6.32 -7.46
CA ARG A 101 11.57 5.58 -8.68
C ARG A 101 11.22 6.40 -9.94
N LYS A 102 10.02 6.99 -9.95
CA LYS A 102 9.54 7.78 -11.09
C LYS A 102 10.24 9.13 -11.21
N LEU A 103 10.45 9.85 -10.10
CA LEU A 103 11.19 11.11 -10.09
C LEU A 103 12.62 10.95 -10.63
N LYS A 104 13.27 9.87 -10.30
CA LYS A 104 14.65 9.57 -10.71
C LYS A 104 14.75 8.92 -12.11
N GLY A 105 13.62 8.57 -12.75
CA GLY A 105 13.62 7.89 -14.05
C GLY A 105 14.20 6.47 -13.96
N LEU A 106 13.87 5.74 -12.90
CA LEU A 106 14.33 4.38 -12.66
C LEU A 106 13.39 3.31 -13.20
N GLU A 107 12.39 3.69 -14.02
CA GLU A 107 11.38 2.76 -14.54
C GLU A 107 11.99 1.64 -15.39
N ASP A 108 13.01 1.95 -16.17
CA ASP A 108 13.76 0.97 -16.98
C ASP A 108 14.85 0.21 -16.19
N PHE A 109 15.09 0.59 -14.94
CA PHE A 109 16.14 0.01 -14.09
C PHE A 109 15.61 -0.98 -13.07
N ILE A 110 14.42 -0.73 -12.58
CA ILE A 110 13.79 -1.47 -11.47
C ILE A 110 12.36 -1.77 -11.87
N ASP A 111 12.07 -3.05 -12.14
CA ASP A 111 10.72 -3.52 -12.42
C ASP A 111 9.82 -3.40 -11.19
N VAL A 112 8.50 -3.37 -11.39
CA VAL A 112 7.51 -3.27 -10.31
C VAL A 112 6.44 -4.34 -10.49
N SER A 113 6.01 -4.95 -9.39
CA SER A 113 4.75 -5.70 -9.31
C SER A 113 3.90 -5.19 -8.17
N VAL A 114 2.63 -5.02 -8.44
CA VAL A 114 1.63 -4.50 -7.53
C VAL A 114 0.76 -5.64 -7.02
N VAL A 115 0.66 -5.79 -5.70
CA VAL A 115 -0.24 -6.78 -5.09
C VAL A 115 -1.68 -6.28 -5.05
N SER A 116 -2.65 -7.21 -4.93
CA SER A 116 -4.05 -6.86 -4.71
C SER A 116 -4.24 -6.11 -3.39
N PRO A 117 -5.24 -5.19 -3.31
CA PRO A 117 -5.56 -4.48 -2.08
C PRO A 117 -6.25 -5.34 -1.01
N HIS A 118 -6.77 -6.51 -1.34
CA HIS A 118 -7.49 -7.41 -0.44
C HIS A 118 -6.53 -8.20 0.47
N MET A 119 -5.83 -7.52 1.38
CA MET A 119 -4.98 -8.21 2.34
C MET A 119 -5.83 -9.02 3.33
N ALA A 120 -5.71 -10.36 3.28
CA ALA A 120 -6.43 -11.30 4.10
C ALA A 120 -5.49 -12.07 5.04
N ALA A 121 -5.93 -13.22 5.58
CA ALA A 121 -5.19 -14.03 6.55
C ALA A 121 -3.76 -14.41 6.12
N HIS A 122 -3.52 -14.55 4.82
CA HIS A 122 -2.20 -14.86 4.26
C HIS A 122 -1.37 -13.63 3.86
N GLY A 123 -1.88 -12.42 4.11
CA GLY A 123 -1.23 -11.15 3.76
C GLY A 123 -1.61 -10.64 2.37
N TRP A 124 -0.69 -9.98 1.72
CA TRP A 124 -0.88 -9.39 0.40
C TRP A 124 -0.88 -10.45 -0.70
N PRO A 125 -2.01 -10.72 -1.39
CA PRO A 125 -2.06 -11.65 -2.51
C PRO A 125 -1.63 -10.99 -3.81
N PHE A 126 -1.08 -11.78 -4.73
CA PHE A 126 -0.89 -11.40 -6.12
C PHE A 126 -2.15 -11.66 -6.96
N ALA A 127 -2.19 -11.15 -8.20
CA ALA A 127 -3.35 -11.24 -9.08
C ALA A 127 -3.74 -12.68 -9.49
N ASN A 128 -2.81 -13.63 -9.42
CA ASN A 128 -3.10 -15.06 -9.62
C ASN A 128 -3.96 -15.68 -8.52
N VAL A 129 -4.06 -15.04 -7.35
CA VAL A 129 -4.94 -15.43 -6.24
C VAL A 129 -6.16 -14.51 -6.15
N ASP A 130 -5.96 -13.22 -6.36
CA ASP A 130 -7.02 -12.21 -6.28
C ASP A 130 -6.85 -11.18 -7.41
N ALA A 131 -7.53 -11.41 -8.51
CA ALA A 131 -7.46 -10.62 -9.75
C ALA A 131 -8.16 -9.26 -9.61
N PHE A 132 -7.59 -8.38 -8.80
CA PHE A 132 -8.08 -7.02 -8.63
C PHE A 132 -7.53 -6.11 -9.74
N PRO A 133 -8.32 -5.16 -10.31
CA PRO A 133 -7.85 -4.25 -11.35
C PRO A 133 -6.60 -3.47 -10.92
N GLY A 134 -5.52 -3.56 -11.70
CA GLY A 134 -4.23 -2.92 -11.38
C GLY A 134 -3.33 -3.73 -10.44
N ALA A 135 -3.72 -4.95 -10.06
CA ALA A 135 -2.81 -5.91 -9.43
C ALA A 135 -2.12 -6.79 -10.48
N ASP A 136 -0.89 -7.20 -10.18
CA ASP A 136 -0.04 -8.05 -11.01
C ASP A 136 0.12 -9.45 -10.42
N ALA A 137 0.34 -10.45 -11.26
CA ALA A 137 0.93 -11.71 -10.83
C ALA A 137 2.43 -11.53 -10.56
N ASP A 138 3.03 -12.37 -9.70
CA ASP A 138 4.48 -12.37 -9.53
C ASP A 138 5.17 -12.93 -10.79
N PRO A 139 5.97 -12.12 -11.51
CA PRO A 139 6.60 -12.55 -12.76
C PRO A 139 7.87 -13.40 -12.54
N LEU A 140 8.40 -13.45 -11.32
CA LEU A 140 9.69 -14.09 -11.05
C LEU A 140 9.55 -15.54 -10.57
N TYR A 141 8.56 -15.81 -9.73
CA TYR A 141 8.41 -17.12 -9.08
C TYR A 141 6.99 -17.65 -9.11
N GLY A 142 6.03 -16.89 -9.63
CA GLY A 142 4.61 -17.25 -9.56
C GLY A 142 4.09 -17.34 -8.12
N ALA A 143 4.68 -16.55 -7.20
CA ALA A 143 4.26 -16.51 -5.81
C ALA A 143 2.77 -16.14 -5.67
N GLU A 144 2.09 -16.73 -4.70
CA GLU A 144 0.69 -16.42 -4.42
C GLU A 144 0.55 -15.17 -3.55
N HIS A 145 1.50 -14.97 -2.61
CA HIS A 145 1.47 -13.89 -1.63
C HIS A 145 2.89 -13.32 -1.40
N ILE A 146 2.96 -12.09 -0.94
CA ILE A 146 4.25 -11.46 -0.54
C ILE A 146 5.02 -12.30 0.49
N LYS A 147 4.33 -13.01 1.41
CA LYS A 147 4.98 -13.88 2.39
C LYS A 147 5.88 -14.95 1.74
N ASP A 148 5.51 -15.43 0.55
CA ASP A 148 6.23 -16.50 -0.14
C ASP A 148 7.63 -16.03 -0.57
N LEU A 149 7.74 -14.73 -0.93
CA LEU A 149 9.03 -14.09 -1.23
C LEU A 149 9.90 -13.94 0.03
N TYR A 150 9.30 -13.54 1.15
CA TYR A 150 10.03 -13.47 2.43
C TYR A 150 10.55 -14.83 2.88
N LEU A 151 9.72 -15.87 2.78
CA LEU A 151 10.11 -17.22 3.15
C LEU A 151 11.11 -17.84 2.16
N ARG A 152 11.09 -17.40 0.90
CA ARG A 152 12.14 -17.76 -0.09
C ARG A 152 13.48 -17.14 0.28
N ALA A 153 13.51 -15.87 0.70
CA ALA A 153 14.72 -15.17 1.13
C ALA A 153 15.24 -15.69 2.48
N ALA A 154 14.35 -15.98 3.40
CA ALA A 154 14.66 -16.45 4.76
C ALA A 154 13.57 -17.44 5.23
N PRO A 155 13.80 -18.78 5.11
CA PRO A 155 12.78 -19.78 5.42
C PRO A 155 12.21 -19.74 6.85
N ASN A 156 12.98 -19.21 7.80
CA ASN A 156 12.57 -19.08 9.20
C ASN A 156 12.16 -17.64 9.57
N TYR A 157 11.74 -16.83 8.60
CA TYR A 157 11.34 -15.45 8.86
C TYR A 157 10.01 -15.39 9.63
N GLU A 158 10.04 -14.76 10.81
CA GLU A 158 8.89 -14.60 11.70
C GLU A 158 8.35 -13.16 11.75
N GLY A 159 8.97 -12.24 11.00
CA GLY A 159 8.59 -10.83 10.96
C GLY A 159 7.32 -10.56 10.17
N ARG A 160 7.06 -9.28 9.93
CA ARG A 160 5.90 -8.83 9.12
C ARG A 160 6.21 -8.96 7.63
N PHE A 161 5.29 -9.56 6.90
CA PHE A 161 5.34 -9.65 5.43
C PHE A 161 4.80 -8.35 4.81
N SER A 162 5.58 -7.29 4.92
CA SER A 162 5.19 -5.93 4.52
C SER A 162 5.61 -5.60 3.08
N VAL A 163 5.06 -4.51 2.54
CA VAL A 163 5.52 -3.83 1.33
C VAL A 163 5.91 -2.39 1.68
N PRO A 164 6.88 -1.78 0.97
CA PRO A 164 7.61 -2.28 -0.20
C PRO A 164 8.59 -3.39 0.14
N VAL A 165 8.92 -4.20 -0.88
CA VAL A 165 10.04 -5.16 -0.85
C VAL A 165 10.94 -4.85 -2.03
N LEU A 166 12.19 -4.49 -1.77
CA LEU A 166 13.23 -4.38 -2.78
C LEU A 166 13.96 -5.71 -2.90
N TRP A 167 13.75 -6.38 -4.02
CA TRP A 167 14.23 -7.73 -4.30
C TRP A 167 15.43 -7.72 -5.23
N ASP A 168 16.45 -8.54 -4.95
CA ASP A 168 17.57 -8.80 -5.86
C ASP A 168 17.33 -10.10 -6.65
N LYS A 169 17.19 -9.98 -7.97
CA LYS A 169 16.98 -11.12 -8.89
C LYS A 169 18.20 -12.00 -9.03
N LYS A 170 19.41 -11.51 -8.75
CA LYS A 170 20.66 -12.28 -8.84
C LYS A 170 20.86 -13.21 -7.66
N THR A 171 20.65 -12.72 -6.45
CA THR A 171 20.88 -13.49 -5.22
C THR A 171 19.60 -14.07 -4.64
N HIS A 172 18.45 -13.84 -5.29
CA HIS A 172 17.13 -14.36 -4.90
C HIS A 172 16.77 -14.03 -3.44
N THR A 173 16.99 -12.78 -3.03
CA THR A 173 16.75 -12.34 -1.65
C THR A 173 16.15 -10.93 -1.57
N VAL A 174 15.60 -10.59 -0.42
CA VAL A 174 15.19 -9.23 -0.08
C VAL A 174 16.45 -8.41 0.24
N VAL A 175 16.65 -7.31 -0.48
CA VAL A 175 17.68 -6.31 -0.15
C VAL A 175 17.23 -5.47 1.04
N ASN A 176 16.03 -4.88 0.90
CA ASN A 176 15.54 -3.93 1.90
C ASN A 176 14.00 -3.88 1.88
N ASN A 177 13.38 -3.70 3.06
CA ASN A 177 11.95 -3.49 3.21
C ASN A 177 11.61 -2.26 4.08
N GLU A 178 12.58 -1.32 4.23
CA GLU A 178 12.38 -0.03 4.88
C GLU A 178 12.29 1.10 3.85
N SER A 179 11.10 1.66 3.71
CA SER A 179 10.82 2.65 2.67
C SER A 179 11.70 3.89 2.72
N ALA A 180 12.08 4.35 3.91
CA ALA A 180 12.94 5.51 4.10
C ALA A 180 14.35 5.30 3.55
N GLU A 181 14.88 4.07 3.65
CA GLU A 181 16.17 3.70 3.08
C GLU A 181 16.08 3.44 1.57
N ILE A 182 15.01 2.78 1.12
CA ILE A 182 14.77 2.53 -0.30
C ILE A 182 14.74 3.84 -1.09
N ILE A 183 14.06 4.88 -0.60
CA ILE A 183 14.04 6.17 -1.32
C ILE A 183 15.42 6.85 -1.35
N ARG A 184 16.25 6.71 -0.31
CA ARG A 184 17.62 7.24 -0.30
C ARG A 184 18.54 6.47 -1.25
N MET A 185 18.40 5.13 -1.33
CA MET A 185 19.10 4.34 -2.35
C MET A 185 18.70 4.76 -3.77
N PHE A 186 17.40 4.92 -4.03
CA PHE A 186 16.92 5.35 -5.35
C PHE A 186 17.34 6.78 -5.69
N ASN A 187 17.49 7.65 -4.71
CA ASN A 187 17.96 9.02 -4.90
C ASN A 187 19.40 9.10 -5.45
N SER A 188 20.28 8.19 -5.09
CA SER A 188 21.72 8.36 -5.35
C SER A 188 22.44 7.15 -5.94
N ALA A 189 22.09 5.91 -5.58
CA ALA A 189 22.89 4.74 -5.92
C ALA A 189 23.07 4.51 -7.43
N PHE A 190 22.07 4.87 -8.23
CA PHE A 190 22.05 4.65 -9.68
C PHE A 190 22.55 5.86 -10.49
N ASN A 191 22.94 6.98 -9.86
CA ASN A 191 23.26 8.22 -10.56
C ASN A 191 24.31 8.06 -11.68
N HIS A 192 25.31 7.21 -11.51
CA HIS A 192 26.35 6.97 -12.48
C HIS A 192 25.88 6.18 -13.73
N LEU A 193 24.68 5.60 -13.68
CA LEU A 193 24.05 4.87 -14.79
C LEU A 193 22.92 5.67 -15.46
N LEU A 194 22.52 6.78 -14.87
CA LEU A 194 21.40 7.59 -15.34
C LEU A 194 21.85 8.68 -16.32
N PRO A 195 20.95 9.15 -17.21
CA PRO A 195 21.15 10.38 -17.96
C PRO A 195 21.44 11.58 -17.05
N ALA A 196 22.25 12.52 -17.52
CA ALA A 196 22.76 13.62 -16.69
C ALA A 196 21.66 14.49 -16.05
N ASP A 197 20.53 14.67 -16.72
CA ASP A 197 19.36 15.40 -16.19
C ASP A 197 18.72 14.68 -15.00
N LYS A 198 18.68 13.35 -14.99
CA LYS A 198 18.18 12.53 -13.90
C LYS A 198 19.21 12.33 -12.79
N ALA A 199 20.47 12.14 -13.16
CA ALA A 199 21.58 11.96 -12.22
C ALA A 199 21.76 13.15 -11.27
N LYS A 200 21.59 14.39 -11.77
CA LYS A 200 21.71 15.63 -10.97
C LYS A 200 20.55 15.90 -10.01
N LEU A 201 19.41 15.20 -10.18
CA LEU A 201 18.29 15.37 -9.25
C LEU A 201 18.65 14.77 -7.90
N ASP A 202 18.59 15.59 -6.85
CA ASP A 202 18.86 15.19 -5.47
C ASP A 202 17.74 15.70 -4.57
N TYR A 203 17.00 14.77 -3.96
CA TYR A 203 15.88 15.03 -3.07
C TYR A 203 16.29 14.98 -1.58
N TYR A 204 17.58 14.74 -1.31
CA TYR A 204 18.18 14.77 0.03
C TYR A 204 19.54 15.49 0.00
N PRO A 205 19.56 16.76 -0.49
CA PRO A 205 20.79 17.49 -0.71
C PRO A 205 21.49 17.82 0.62
N GLU A 206 22.80 17.76 0.62
CA GLU A 206 23.65 17.84 1.82
C GLU A 206 23.33 19.03 2.73
N HIS A 207 23.17 20.22 2.14
CA HIS A 207 22.89 21.45 2.87
C HIS A 207 21.51 21.53 3.55
N LEU A 208 20.57 20.64 3.19
CA LEU A 208 19.23 20.56 3.79
C LEU A 208 19.02 19.31 4.64
N ARG A 209 19.97 18.37 4.69
CA ARG A 209 19.82 17.07 5.39
C ARG A 209 19.38 17.23 6.83
N LYS A 210 20.00 18.14 7.56
CA LYS A 210 19.67 18.37 8.97
C LYS A 210 18.20 18.77 9.13
N GLU A 211 17.73 19.74 8.36
CA GLU A 211 16.35 20.22 8.42
C GLU A 211 15.36 19.14 7.95
N ILE A 212 15.72 18.39 6.90
CA ILE A 212 14.92 17.27 6.38
C ILE A 212 14.77 16.18 7.45
N ASP A 213 15.87 15.79 8.11
CA ASP A 213 15.85 14.74 9.12
C ASP A 213 15.05 15.18 10.36
N GLU A 214 15.25 16.40 10.84
CA GLU A 214 14.48 16.97 11.96
C GLU A 214 12.96 16.97 11.68
N VAL A 215 12.55 17.36 10.48
CA VAL A 215 11.12 17.34 10.10
C VAL A 215 10.64 15.92 9.94
N ASN A 216 11.40 15.05 9.30
CA ASN A 216 11.03 13.66 9.09
C ASN A 216 10.81 12.91 10.40
N ASP A 217 11.59 13.19 11.46
CA ASP A 217 11.48 12.49 12.74
C ASP A 217 10.13 12.72 13.41
N TRP A 218 9.70 13.96 13.59
CA TRP A 218 8.41 14.20 14.24
C TRP A 218 7.23 13.92 13.30
N VAL A 219 7.36 14.15 11.98
CA VAL A 219 6.34 13.78 10.99
C VAL A 219 6.14 12.26 10.98
N TYR A 220 7.23 11.48 11.05
CA TYR A 220 7.14 10.03 11.12
C TYR A 220 6.35 9.57 12.34
N ASP A 221 6.67 10.10 13.52
CA ASP A 221 6.05 9.68 14.77
C ASP A 221 4.60 10.12 14.91
N THR A 222 4.33 11.42 14.66
CA THR A 222 3.05 12.05 15.00
C THR A 222 2.07 12.11 13.83
N VAL A 223 2.54 12.05 12.56
CA VAL A 223 1.69 12.09 11.37
C VAL A 223 1.65 10.74 10.68
N ASN A 224 2.78 10.26 10.14
CA ASN A 224 2.78 9.01 9.37
C ASN A 224 2.38 7.79 10.21
N ASN A 225 2.91 7.63 11.40
CA ASN A 225 2.48 6.63 12.37
C ASN A 225 1.28 7.11 13.21
N GLY A 226 1.12 8.42 13.40
CA GLY A 226 0.05 9.01 14.20
C GLY A 226 -1.33 8.56 13.75
N VAL A 227 -1.60 8.54 12.43
CA VAL A 227 -2.87 8.05 11.89
C VAL A 227 -3.11 6.57 12.21
N TYR A 228 -2.06 5.74 12.23
CA TYR A 228 -2.15 4.32 12.60
C TYR A 228 -2.30 4.14 14.12
N LYS A 229 -1.54 4.91 14.91
CA LYS A 229 -1.68 4.93 16.38
C LYS A 229 -3.11 5.29 16.79
N THR A 230 -3.71 6.26 16.10
CA THR A 230 -5.12 6.68 16.30
C THR A 230 -6.09 5.57 15.88
N GLY A 231 -5.92 5.05 14.66
CA GLY A 231 -6.87 4.11 14.06
C GLY A 231 -6.90 2.72 14.70
N PHE A 232 -5.76 2.24 15.19
CA PHE A 232 -5.62 0.94 15.83
C PHE A 232 -5.63 1.00 17.36
N ALA A 233 -5.84 2.16 17.96
CA ALA A 233 -6.04 2.25 19.40
C ALA A 233 -7.23 1.39 19.86
N THR A 234 -7.05 0.66 20.96
CA THR A 234 -8.08 -0.22 21.52
C THR A 234 -8.70 0.32 22.79
N THR A 235 -8.22 1.49 23.27
CA THR A 235 -8.79 2.24 24.41
C THR A 235 -8.99 3.71 24.03
N GLN A 236 -9.95 4.37 24.69
CA GLN A 236 -10.20 5.81 24.49
C GLN A 236 -8.96 6.64 24.82
N SER A 237 -8.28 6.33 25.91
CA SER A 237 -7.07 7.04 26.33
C SER A 237 -5.92 6.91 25.31
N ALA A 238 -5.70 5.70 24.75
CA ALA A 238 -4.68 5.49 23.72
C ALA A 238 -5.03 6.24 22.42
N TYR A 239 -6.32 6.28 22.06
CA TYR A 239 -6.82 7.04 20.92
C TYR A 239 -6.53 8.54 21.07
N GLU A 240 -6.95 9.16 22.19
CA GLU A 240 -6.76 10.59 22.45
C GLU A 240 -5.26 10.97 22.55
N LYS A 241 -4.47 10.12 23.19
CA LYS A 241 -3.00 10.27 23.30
C LYS A 241 -2.32 10.29 21.93
N ALA A 242 -2.88 9.61 20.93
CA ALA A 242 -2.37 9.59 19.55
C ALA A 242 -2.96 10.72 18.69
N LEU A 243 -4.25 11.01 18.85
CA LEU A 243 -4.99 11.99 18.05
C LEU A 243 -4.51 13.43 18.27
N ASN A 244 -4.29 13.83 19.52
CA ASN A 244 -3.93 15.21 19.84
C ASN A 244 -2.57 15.60 19.22
N PRO A 245 -1.46 14.84 19.39
CA PRO A 245 -0.20 15.17 18.73
C PRO A 245 -0.28 15.13 17.19
N LEU A 246 -1.15 14.29 16.62
CA LEU A 246 -1.40 14.27 15.17
C LEU A 246 -1.94 15.63 14.70
N PHE A 247 -2.97 16.16 15.35
CA PHE A 247 -3.58 17.44 14.94
C PHE A 247 -2.71 18.65 15.29
N GLU A 248 -1.97 18.63 16.39
CA GLU A 248 -0.94 19.62 16.70
C GLU A 248 0.14 19.67 15.61
N SER A 249 0.52 18.51 15.10
CA SER A 249 1.48 18.39 13.99
C SER A 249 0.92 18.87 12.67
N LEU A 250 -0.36 18.62 12.39
CA LEU A 250 -1.02 19.19 11.20
C LEU A 250 -1.12 20.71 11.30
N ASP A 251 -1.41 21.27 12.48
CA ASP A 251 -1.40 22.73 12.72
C ASP A 251 0.00 23.32 12.53
N ARG A 252 1.05 22.59 12.92
CA ARG A 252 2.46 22.98 12.66
C ARG A 252 2.77 22.97 11.17
N LEU A 253 2.39 21.91 10.45
CA LEU A 253 2.58 21.78 8.99
C LEU A 253 1.84 22.88 8.22
N GLU A 254 0.61 23.19 8.64
CA GLU A 254 -0.17 24.28 8.06
C GLU A 254 0.57 25.62 8.14
N LYS A 255 1.18 25.93 9.31
CA LYS A 255 1.99 27.13 9.47
C LYS A 255 3.27 27.10 8.63
N MET A 256 3.93 25.95 8.55
CA MET A 256 5.16 25.78 7.76
C MET A 256 4.95 25.97 6.27
N LEU A 257 3.79 25.54 5.74
CA LEU A 257 3.46 25.59 4.31
C LEU A 257 2.80 26.89 3.86
N ARG A 258 2.46 27.81 4.76
CA ARG A 258 1.90 29.11 4.39
C ARG A 258 2.84 29.90 3.47
N GLY A 259 2.39 30.19 2.25
CA GLY A 259 3.18 30.92 1.26
C GLY A 259 4.36 30.17 0.68
N LYS A 260 4.49 28.86 0.97
CA LYS A 260 5.55 28.02 0.43
C LYS A 260 5.01 27.00 -0.57
N GLU A 261 5.87 26.59 -1.49
CA GLU A 261 5.58 25.56 -2.46
C GLU A 261 5.96 24.16 -1.96
N TYR A 262 7.03 24.06 -1.18
CA TYR A 262 7.57 22.83 -0.61
C TYR A 262 7.76 22.95 0.91
N LEU A 263 7.84 21.82 1.56
CA LEU A 263 7.93 21.75 3.02
C LEU A 263 9.23 22.33 3.56
N ILE A 264 10.34 22.07 2.85
CA ILE A 264 11.70 22.52 3.22
C ILE A 264 12.38 23.18 2.04
N GLY A 265 12.93 24.36 2.28
CA GLY A 265 13.59 25.14 1.24
C GLY A 265 12.64 25.61 0.14
N ASP A 266 13.19 25.74 -1.07
CA ASP A 266 12.50 26.21 -2.29
C ASP A 266 12.37 25.11 -3.35
N ARG A 267 12.56 23.84 -2.96
CA ARG A 267 12.60 22.70 -3.85
C ARG A 267 11.97 21.45 -3.24
N LEU A 268 11.51 20.56 -4.11
CA LEU A 268 11.01 19.23 -3.71
C LEU A 268 12.12 18.44 -3.00
N THR A 269 11.80 17.90 -1.82
CA THR A 269 12.70 17.06 -1.03
C THR A 269 12.04 15.75 -0.60
N GLU A 270 12.81 14.84 -0.01
CA GLU A 270 12.23 13.60 0.54
C GLU A 270 11.22 13.86 1.66
N ALA A 271 11.28 15.02 2.34
CA ALA A 271 10.30 15.39 3.36
C ALA A 271 8.90 15.55 2.76
N ASP A 272 8.79 16.17 1.57
CA ASP A 272 7.52 16.26 0.84
C ASP A 272 6.99 14.88 0.45
N ILE A 273 7.87 14.01 -0.05
CA ILE A 273 7.50 12.63 -0.45
C ILE A 273 6.97 11.85 0.76
N ARG A 274 7.66 11.96 1.91
CA ARG A 274 7.31 11.24 3.14
C ARG A 274 6.02 11.74 3.78
N LEU A 275 5.73 13.03 3.68
CA LEU A 275 4.49 13.62 4.16
C LEU A 275 3.33 13.34 3.20
N PHE A 276 3.52 13.54 1.89
CA PHE A 276 2.48 13.41 0.87
C PHE A 276 1.69 12.11 0.97
N VAL A 277 2.37 10.99 1.14
CA VAL A 277 1.72 9.66 1.14
C VAL A 277 0.71 9.46 2.26
N THR A 278 0.85 10.20 3.36
CA THR A 278 -0.15 10.22 4.45
C THR A 278 -1.26 11.21 4.14
N ILE A 279 -0.92 12.42 3.72
CA ILE A 279 -1.90 13.49 3.49
C ILE A 279 -2.86 13.15 2.36
N ILE A 280 -2.39 12.52 1.27
CA ILE A 280 -3.26 12.09 0.15
C ILE A 280 -4.32 11.06 0.57
N ARG A 281 -4.06 10.29 1.64
CA ARG A 281 -4.97 9.29 2.22
C ARG A 281 -5.84 9.83 3.36
N PHE A 282 -5.59 11.06 3.80
CA PHE A 282 -6.19 11.57 5.03
C PHE A 282 -7.71 11.64 4.93
N ASP A 283 -8.22 12.42 3.99
CA ASP A 283 -9.67 12.61 3.83
C ASP A 283 -10.39 11.34 3.34
N PRO A 284 -9.89 10.60 2.32
CA PRO A 284 -10.60 9.41 1.84
C PRO A 284 -10.57 8.22 2.80
N VAL A 285 -9.60 8.17 3.71
CA VAL A 285 -9.39 7.01 4.58
C VAL A 285 -9.34 7.38 6.06
N TYR A 286 -8.36 8.19 6.47
CA TYR A 286 -8.02 8.31 7.89
C TYR A 286 -9.08 9.07 8.69
N VAL A 287 -9.76 10.02 8.08
CA VAL A 287 -10.90 10.75 8.70
C VAL A 287 -12.00 9.77 9.12
N GLY A 288 -12.43 8.90 8.20
CA GLY A 288 -13.52 7.95 8.48
C GLY A 288 -13.02 6.68 9.17
N HIS A 289 -12.11 5.95 8.52
CA HIS A 289 -11.70 4.63 8.94
C HIS A 289 -10.90 4.63 10.25
N PHE A 290 -9.96 5.56 10.39
CA PHE A 290 -9.11 5.68 11.58
C PHE A 290 -9.60 6.73 12.59
N LYS A 291 -10.75 7.36 12.34
CA LYS A 291 -11.34 8.37 13.23
C LYS A 291 -10.44 9.60 13.48
N CYS A 292 -9.55 9.92 12.52
CA CYS A 292 -8.73 11.14 12.54
C CYS A 292 -9.59 12.34 12.08
N ASN A 293 -10.64 12.69 12.82
CA ASN A 293 -11.76 13.44 12.29
C ASN A 293 -12.04 14.79 13.00
N ILE A 294 -11.04 15.37 13.69
CA ILE A 294 -11.19 16.74 14.24
C ILE A 294 -11.41 17.74 13.11
N ARG A 295 -10.63 17.62 12.02
CA ARG A 295 -10.75 18.41 10.79
C ARG A 295 -10.32 17.57 9.59
N THR A 296 -10.87 17.85 8.40
CA THR A 296 -10.38 17.32 7.13
C THR A 296 -9.19 18.14 6.64
N ILE A 297 -8.37 17.58 5.74
CA ILE A 297 -7.34 18.40 5.05
C ILE A 297 -8.01 19.41 4.14
N ARG A 298 -9.05 19.00 3.43
CA ARG A 298 -9.75 19.79 2.42
C ARG A 298 -10.31 21.10 2.98
N ASP A 299 -10.95 21.05 4.15
CA ASP A 299 -11.68 22.19 4.69
C ASP A 299 -10.97 22.87 5.86
N GLY A 300 -10.07 22.14 6.54
CA GLY A 300 -9.45 22.61 7.77
C GLY A 300 -8.01 23.12 7.64
N TYR A 301 -7.33 22.83 6.52
CA TYR A 301 -5.90 23.08 6.33
C TYR A 301 -5.58 23.62 4.92
N PRO A 302 -5.89 24.89 4.64
CA PRO A 302 -5.78 25.45 3.31
C PRO A 302 -4.38 25.43 2.71
N ALA A 303 -3.29 25.63 3.49
CA ALA A 303 -1.94 25.56 2.97
C ALA A 303 -1.49 24.14 2.67
N ILE A 304 -1.79 23.18 3.56
CA ILE A 304 -1.54 21.76 3.32
C ILE A 304 -2.34 21.28 2.10
N HIS A 305 -3.60 21.68 1.99
CA HIS A 305 -4.46 21.29 0.87
C HIS A 305 -3.95 21.87 -0.48
N LEU A 306 -3.50 23.12 -0.48
CA LEU A 306 -2.89 23.72 -1.67
C LEU A 306 -1.61 22.99 -2.07
N TRP A 307 -0.71 22.72 -1.12
CA TRP A 307 0.52 21.96 -1.32
C TRP A 307 0.22 20.53 -1.86
N LEU A 308 -0.75 19.83 -1.26
CA LEU A 308 -1.18 18.49 -1.71
C LEU A 308 -1.64 18.49 -3.17
N ARG A 309 -2.52 19.47 -3.54
CA ARG A 309 -3.03 19.59 -4.92
C ARG A 309 -1.92 19.93 -5.92
N LYS A 310 -1.00 20.83 -5.56
CA LYS A 310 0.16 21.17 -6.39
C LYS A 310 1.01 19.94 -6.69
N LEU A 311 1.42 19.19 -5.66
CA LEU A 311 2.21 17.97 -5.86
C LEU A 311 1.46 16.95 -6.72
N TYR A 312 0.17 16.72 -6.43
CA TYR A 312 -0.63 15.73 -7.15
C TYR A 312 -0.85 16.10 -8.62
N TRP A 313 -1.21 17.34 -8.93
CA TRP A 313 -1.59 17.73 -10.28
C TRP A 313 -0.43 18.20 -11.15
N LYS A 314 0.60 18.80 -10.57
CA LYS A 314 1.73 19.39 -11.34
C LYS A 314 2.91 18.42 -11.51
N ILE A 315 3.03 17.39 -10.66
CA ILE A 315 4.15 16.45 -10.71
C ILE A 315 3.63 15.03 -10.98
N PRO A 316 3.77 14.51 -12.22
CA PRO A 316 3.22 13.19 -12.61
C PRO A 316 3.61 12.05 -11.67
N ALA A 317 4.82 12.07 -11.12
CA ALA A 317 5.29 11.05 -10.20
C ALA A 317 4.39 10.85 -8.96
N PHE A 318 3.71 11.90 -8.50
CA PHE A 318 2.78 11.82 -7.37
C PHE A 318 1.41 11.30 -7.80
N LYS A 319 0.86 11.82 -8.91
CA LYS A 319 -0.46 11.42 -9.41
C LYS A 319 -0.48 9.98 -9.88
N ASP A 320 0.48 9.60 -10.71
CA ASP A 320 0.53 8.30 -11.38
C ASP A 320 0.82 7.13 -10.42
N THR A 321 1.26 7.43 -9.20
CA THR A 321 1.52 6.44 -8.15
C THR A 321 0.37 6.34 -7.14
N CYS A 322 -0.72 7.09 -7.33
CA CYS A 322 -1.90 7.09 -6.48
C CYS A 322 -3.06 6.37 -7.16
N ASN A 323 -3.48 5.24 -6.60
CA ASN A 323 -4.70 4.54 -6.99
C ASN A 323 -5.69 4.57 -5.84
N PHE A 324 -6.72 5.42 -5.93
CA PHE A 324 -7.71 5.59 -4.85
C PHE A 324 -8.61 4.38 -4.67
N GLU A 325 -8.84 3.58 -5.72
CA GLU A 325 -9.60 2.34 -5.61
C GLU A 325 -8.83 1.34 -4.75
N HIS A 326 -7.54 1.09 -5.02
CA HIS A 326 -6.67 0.27 -4.17
C HIS A 326 -6.57 0.82 -2.74
N ILE A 327 -6.38 2.15 -2.60
CA ILE A 327 -6.27 2.80 -1.29
C ILE A 327 -7.51 2.53 -0.45
N LYS A 328 -8.69 2.92 -0.94
CA LYS A 328 -9.95 2.80 -0.19
C LYS A 328 -10.30 1.33 0.06
N THR A 329 -10.20 0.49 -0.97
CA THR A 329 -10.49 -0.94 -0.85
C THR A 329 -9.63 -1.59 0.23
N HIS A 330 -8.31 -1.37 0.21
CA HIS A 330 -7.44 -1.99 1.21
C HIS A 330 -7.85 -1.65 2.64
N TYR A 331 -7.94 -0.36 2.97
CA TYR A 331 -8.21 0.04 4.35
C TYR A 331 -9.58 -0.44 4.83
N TYR A 332 -10.61 -0.24 4.04
CA TYR A 332 -11.98 -0.57 4.46
C TYR A 332 -12.29 -2.06 4.35
N TRP A 333 -11.68 -2.78 3.42
CA TRP A 333 -11.92 -4.21 3.24
C TRP A 333 -11.06 -5.09 4.16
N SER A 334 -9.77 -4.73 4.34
CA SER A 334 -8.80 -5.60 5.01
C SER A 334 -8.79 -5.50 6.54
N HIS A 335 -9.21 -4.35 7.09
CA HIS A 335 -9.18 -4.13 8.55
C HIS A 335 -10.52 -4.49 9.20
N THR A 336 -10.83 -5.78 9.25
CA THR A 336 -12.11 -6.31 9.75
C THR A 336 -12.39 -6.04 11.23
N THR A 337 -11.36 -5.74 12.02
CA THR A 337 -11.51 -5.30 13.42
C THR A 337 -12.06 -3.88 13.53
N ILE A 338 -11.90 -3.05 12.49
CA ILE A 338 -12.41 -1.67 12.44
C ILE A 338 -13.69 -1.62 11.61
N ASN A 339 -13.73 -2.33 10.48
CA ASN A 339 -14.84 -2.37 9.53
C ASN A 339 -15.24 -3.82 9.21
N PRO A 340 -16.00 -4.47 10.10
CA PRO A 340 -16.30 -5.91 9.98
C PRO A 340 -17.13 -6.27 8.74
N HIS A 341 -17.94 -5.35 8.24
CA HIS A 341 -18.77 -5.55 7.04
C HIS A 341 -18.05 -5.25 5.72
N ARG A 342 -16.79 -4.79 5.76
CA ARG A 342 -15.97 -4.51 4.58
C ARG A 342 -16.59 -3.52 3.58
N ILE A 343 -17.45 -2.62 4.06
CA ILE A 343 -18.09 -1.59 3.22
C ILE A 343 -17.03 -0.54 2.87
N VAL A 344 -16.81 -0.31 1.57
CA VAL A 344 -15.90 0.71 1.05
C VAL A 344 -16.69 1.99 0.75
N PRO A 345 -16.40 3.12 1.40
CA PRO A 345 -17.16 4.35 1.18
C PRO A 345 -16.92 4.96 -0.20
N VAL A 346 -17.94 5.58 -0.76
CA VAL A 346 -17.88 6.23 -2.08
C VAL A 346 -17.07 7.53 -2.03
N GLY A 347 -17.27 8.35 -1.00
CA GLY A 347 -16.63 9.67 -0.87
C GLY A 347 -15.17 9.63 -0.38
N PRO A 348 -14.51 10.81 -0.36
CA PRO A 348 -14.97 12.08 -0.93
C PRO A 348 -14.98 12.08 -2.46
N ILE A 349 -15.88 12.88 -3.08
CA ILE A 349 -15.94 13.06 -4.53
C ILE A 349 -15.75 14.55 -4.86
N PRO A 350 -14.78 14.89 -5.71
CA PRO A 350 -13.68 14.05 -6.17
C PRO A 350 -12.73 13.69 -5.01
N ASN A 351 -11.90 12.63 -5.18
CA ASN A 351 -10.92 12.27 -4.14
C ASN A 351 -9.94 13.42 -3.87
N ILE A 352 -9.49 14.12 -4.91
CA ILE A 352 -8.69 15.34 -4.83
C ILE A 352 -9.37 16.42 -5.67
N LEU A 353 -9.57 17.59 -5.07
CA LEU A 353 -10.14 18.73 -5.80
C LEU A 353 -9.24 19.14 -6.97
N PRO A 354 -9.82 19.58 -8.10
CA PRO A 354 -9.06 20.16 -9.20
C PRO A 354 -8.11 21.25 -8.72
N PHE A 355 -7.01 21.40 -9.44
CA PHE A 355 -6.09 22.52 -9.24
C PHE A 355 -6.34 23.51 -10.38
N ASP A 356 -7.11 24.52 -10.08
CA ASP A 356 -7.34 25.64 -10.98
C ASP A 356 -6.12 26.59 -10.87
N ASP A 357 -5.50 26.92 -12.01
CA ASP A 357 -4.34 27.82 -12.09
C ASP A 357 -4.71 29.27 -11.79
#